data_5b7d3660794fd619b3715c0af57060c9
#
_entry.id   5b7d3660794fd619b3715c0af57060c9
#
_cell.length_a   1.000
_cell.length_b   1.000
_cell.length_c   1.000
_cell.angle_alpha   90.00
_cell.angle_beta   90.00
_cell.angle_gamma   90.00
#
_symmetry.space_group_name_H-M   'P 1'
#
loop_
_entity.id
_entity.type
_entity.pdbx_description
1 polymer ?
#
loop_
_entity_poly.entity_id
_entity_poly.type
_entity_poly.pdbx_seq_one_letter_code
_entity_poly.pdbx_strand_id
1 'polypeptide(L)'
;MIIGIDDTDSNEGMCTTYLGALLMEELQAFGTCEPPPILVRLNPTIPYKTRGNAAVALRLRTSVPEKVIAKKVMDHVISRIGELARLECEKTNPGAVFIPESAEARVKPVLLDFMGKAIRDVLEIKTAKNLILELGLPAKGFKNERGLIGALAACGAMLNLEKWDHTFEYLAYRRKENWGTPRFVDKASLFEADWQTYPETWDTVDLTNKLVVCVSHSADPVLFGIRGNNPEAVIRAVSMIRAEPIERFVVYRTNQGTDMHLLSAAEFTEIRDMHSYKVEGKVSTVPETISGGHVFFSIQDYKGDELNCAAFEPTKNFRDLIRKLMPGDSLILSGSVMSKTLNIEKMEIKALSPFYVEENPKCPKCGKHMKSAGQGQGFRCKKCGTSATSKIRSEIKRTLEPGLYEVPPCARRHLAKPLVRENIQGCKIHPAR
;
A
#
# COMPACT_ATOMS: atom_id res chain seq x y z
N MET A 1 -1.70 23.26 19.77
CA MET A 1 -0.88 22.07 20.11
C MET A 1 -1.19 20.93 19.16
N ILE A 2 -0.18 20.19 18.67
CA ILE A 2 -0.37 18.94 17.93
C ILE A 2 -0.02 17.76 18.84
N ILE A 3 -0.79 16.68 18.74
CA ILE A 3 -0.66 15.47 19.55
C ILE A 3 -0.51 14.29 18.58
N GLY A 4 0.63 13.65 18.55
CA GLY A 4 0.89 12.41 17.79
C GLY A 4 0.84 11.21 18.70
N ILE A 5 0.21 10.11 18.24
CA ILE A 5 0.16 8.83 18.95
C ILE A 5 0.39 7.68 17.99
N ASP A 6 1.06 6.63 18.46
CA ASP A 6 1.27 5.41 17.67
C ASP A 6 1.46 4.17 18.56
N ASP A 7 1.36 3.00 17.92
CA ASP A 7 1.65 1.65 18.45
C ASP A 7 0.84 1.28 19.72
N THR A 8 -0.44 1.73 19.75
CA THR A 8 -1.37 1.39 20.84
C THR A 8 -2.24 0.17 20.50
N ASP A 9 -2.12 -0.39 19.30
CA ASP A 9 -2.84 -1.56 18.85
C ASP A 9 -2.18 -2.87 19.30
N SER A 10 -2.99 -3.92 19.42
CA SER A 10 -2.54 -5.28 19.72
C SER A 10 -3.26 -6.30 18.84
N ASN A 11 -2.74 -7.54 18.81
CA ASN A 11 -3.41 -8.65 18.14
C ASN A 11 -4.72 -9.09 18.85
N GLU A 12 -4.85 -8.75 20.13
CA GLU A 12 -5.99 -9.13 20.97
C GLU A 12 -7.09 -8.07 21.03
N GLY A 13 -6.90 -6.95 20.36
CA GLY A 13 -7.86 -5.85 20.34
C GLY A 13 -7.17 -4.50 20.38
N MET A 14 -7.93 -3.44 20.55
CA MET A 14 -7.51 -2.05 20.50
C MET A 14 -6.94 -1.62 19.15
N CYS A 15 -6.95 -0.30 18.89
CA CYS A 15 -6.45 0.28 17.66
C CYS A 15 -6.07 1.74 17.89
N THR A 16 -4.92 2.16 17.34
CA THR A 16 -4.44 3.55 17.45
C THR A 16 -5.46 4.55 16.88
N THR A 17 -6.16 4.18 15.80
CA THR A 17 -7.19 5.05 15.22
C THR A 17 -8.43 5.17 16.11
N TYR A 18 -8.82 4.09 16.82
CA TYR A 18 -9.92 4.15 17.78
C TYR A 18 -9.56 5.04 18.98
N LEU A 19 -8.34 4.90 19.52
CA LEU A 19 -7.86 5.81 20.56
C LEU A 19 -7.85 7.26 20.08
N GLY A 20 -7.41 7.52 18.84
CA GLY A 20 -7.47 8.83 18.22
C GLY A 20 -8.90 9.39 18.18
N ALA A 21 -9.89 8.56 17.83
CA ALA A 21 -11.31 8.94 17.83
C ALA A 21 -11.83 9.30 19.23
N LEU A 22 -11.48 8.50 20.25
CA LEU A 22 -11.81 8.80 21.65
C LEU A 22 -11.19 10.12 22.11
N LEU A 23 -9.91 10.30 21.84
CA LEU A 23 -9.20 11.53 22.24
C LEU A 23 -9.78 12.77 21.55
N MET A 24 -10.24 12.67 20.30
CA MET A 24 -10.93 13.81 19.64
C MET A 24 -12.19 14.26 20.40
N GLU A 25 -12.93 13.32 20.98
CA GLU A 25 -14.12 13.63 21.80
C GLU A 25 -13.73 14.17 23.18
N GLU A 26 -12.82 13.47 23.87
CA GLU A 26 -12.43 13.79 25.25
C GLU A 26 -11.67 15.12 25.36
N LEU A 27 -10.82 15.43 24.37
CA LEU A 27 -10.04 16.66 24.34
C LEU A 27 -10.89 17.92 24.10
N GLN A 28 -12.16 17.79 23.70
CA GLN A 28 -13.09 18.92 23.62
C GLN A 28 -13.29 19.61 24.98
N ALA A 29 -13.03 18.92 26.11
CA ALA A 29 -13.00 19.52 27.44
C ALA A 29 -11.87 20.55 27.62
N PHE A 30 -10.85 20.52 26.75
CA PHE A 30 -9.68 21.40 26.83
C PHE A 30 -9.62 22.45 25.70
N GLY A 31 -10.42 22.27 24.66
CA GLY A 31 -10.43 23.13 23.48
C GLY A 31 -11.18 22.50 22.32
N THR A 32 -10.88 22.89 21.10
CA THR A 32 -11.48 22.33 19.87
C THR A 32 -10.45 21.47 19.13
N CYS A 33 -10.76 20.20 18.93
CA CYS A 33 -10.00 19.36 18.01
C CYS A 33 -10.39 19.69 16.57
N GLU A 34 -9.43 20.20 15.79
CA GLU A 34 -9.66 20.57 14.38
C GLU A 34 -9.76 19.31 13.51
N PRO A 35 -10.89 19.11 12.77
CA PRO A 35 -10.98 18.08 11.75
C PRO A 35 -10.32 18.52 10.43
N PRO A 36 -9.88 17.58 9.56
CA PRO A 36 -9.76 16.16 9.84
C PRO A 36 -8.46 15.84 10.62
N PRO A 37 -8.50 14.83 11.51
CA PRO A 37 -7.28 14.27 12.07
C PRO A 37 -6.47 13.57 10.99
N ILE A 38 -5.19 13.37 11.25
CA ILE A 38 -4.26 12.73 10.31
C ILE A 38 -4.05 11.26 10.67
N LEU A 39 -4.11 10.40 9.66
CA LEU A 39 -3.71 9.00 9.73
C LEU A 39 -2.54 8.77 8.77
N VAL A 40 -1.34 8.56 9.30
CA VAL A 40 -0.15 8.31 8.49
C VAL A 40 0.18 6.82 8.48
N ARG A 41 0.18 6.22 7.30
CA ARG A 41 0.76 4.89 7.09
C ARG A 41 2.27 5.02 6.99
N LEU A 42 2.96 4.22 7.77
CA LEU A 42 4.42 4.17 7.82
C LEU A 42 4.95 3.05 6.93
N ASN A 43 6.27 2.82 6.93
CA ASN A 43 6.90 1.79 6.10
C ASN A 43 6.16 0.44 6.21
N PRO A 44 5.60 -0.07 5.08
CA PRO A 44 4.75 -1.26 5.10
C PRO A 44 5.54 -2.57 5.28
N THR A 45 6.86 -2.52 5.16
CA THR A 45 7.73 -3.72 5.12
C THR A 45 8.38 -4.06 6.45
N ILE A 46 8.31 -3.18 7.46
CA ILE A 46 8.94 -3.46 8.75
C ILE A 46 8.29 -4.66 9.47
N PRO A 47 9.09 -5.52 10.14
CA PRO A 47 8.57 -6.71 10.82
C PRO A 47 7.92 -6.42 12.18
N TYR A 48 8.10 -5.21 12.69
CA TYR A 48 7.70 -4.83 14.06
C TYR A 48 6.25 -4.40 14.20
N LYS A 49 5.54 -4.21 13.09
CA LYS A 49 4.13 -3.77 13.10
C LYS A 49 3.19 -4.86 13.59
N THR A 50 2.16 -4.46 14.31
CA THR A 50 1.08 -5.36 14.74
C THR A 50 0.12 -5.64 13.59
N ARG A 51 -0.28 -4.60 12.84
CA ARG A 51 -1.21 -4.67 11.69
C ARG A 51 -0.77 -3.74 10.56
N GLY A 52 -1.51 -2.68 10.31
CA GLY A 52 -1.34 -1.80 9.16
C GLY A 52 -0.26 -0.72 9.29
N ASN A 53 0.49 -0.68 10.39
CA ASN A 53 1.56 0.28 10.68
C ASN A 53 1.13 1.73 10.42
N ALA A 54 0.31 2.30 11.33
CA ALA A 54 -0.29 3.62 11.16
C ALA A 54 -0.31 4.41 12.46
N ALA A 55 0.15 5.66 12.38
CA ALA A 55 0.13 6.64 13.45
C ALA A 55 -0.96 7.69 13.22
N VAL A 56 -1.40 8.33 14.31
CA VAL A 56 -2.46 9.35 14.29
C VAL A 56 -1.91 10.66 14.84
N ALA A 57 -2.32 11.79 14.23
CA ALA A 57 -2.11 13.12 14.80
C ALA A 57 -3.43 13.88 14.90
N LEU A 58 -3.58 14.57 16.04
CA LEU A 58 -4.70 15.46 16.36
C LEU A 58 -4.20 16.88 16.54
N ARG A 59 -4.99 17.88 16.15
CA ARG A 59 -4.71 19.28 16.41
C ARG A 59 -5.73 19.86 17.39
N LEU A 60 -5.26 20.24 18.56
CA LEU A 60 -6.06 20.90 19.59
C LEU A 60 -5.81 22.41 19.53
N ARG A 61 -6.88 23.19 19.34
CA ARG A 61 -6.91 24.66 19.49
C ARG A 61 -7.60 25.03 20.80
N THR A 62 -7.06 25.97 21.51
CA THR A 62 -7.60 26.44 22.79
C THR A 62 -7.36 27.92 22.97
N SER A 63 -8.30 28.59 23.61
CA SER A 63 -8.15 29.99 24.06
C SER A 63 -7.38 30.12 25.38
N VAL A 64 -7.18 28.98 26.07
CA VAL A 64 -6.41 28.99 27.33
C VAL A 64 -4.92 29.03 26.99
N PRO A 65 -4.11 29.86 27.68
CA PRO A 65 -2.68 29.92 27.44
C PRO A 65 -2.04 28.50 27.51
N GLU A 66 -1.24 28.15 26.52
CA GLU A 66 -0.67 26.85 26.36
C GLU A 66 0.08 26.34 27.61
N LYS A 67 0.84 27.25 28.27
CA LYS A 67 1.56 26.94 29.51
C LYS A 67 0.66 26.43 30.65
N VAL A 68 -0.63 26.80 30.63
CA VAL A 68 -1.60 26.42 31.66
C VAL A 68 -2.23 25.07 31.36
N ILE A 69 -2.51 24.80 30.10
CA ILE A 69 -3.29 23.62 29.70
C ILE A 69 -2.43 22.45 29.24
N ALA A 70 -1.22 22.71 28.73
CA ALA A 70 -0.37 21.69 28.11
C ALA A 70 -0.18 20.47 29.00
N LYS A 71 0.17 20.67 30.27
CA LYS A 71 0.37 19.55 31.21
C LYS A 71 -0.89 18.71 31.37
N LYS A 72 -2.06 19.34 31.52
CA LYS A 72 -3.35 18.63 31.69
C LYS A 72 -3.69 17.80 30.47
N VAL A 73 -3.48 18.35 29.25
CA VAL A 73 -3.70 17.62 27.99
C VAL A 73 -2.75 16.45 27.87
N MET A 74 -1.47 16.65 28.18
CA MET A 74 -0.46 15.58 28.14
C MET A 74 -0.78 14.46 29.13
N ASP A 75 -1.08 14.83 30.38
CA ASP A 75 -1.41 13.86 31.44
C ASP A 75 -2.66 13.05 31.05
N HIS A 76 -3.68 13.70 30.47
CA HIS A 76 -4.89 13.03 29.99
C HIS A 76 -4.56 12.03 28.89
N VAL A 77 -3.85 12.44 27.82
CA VAL A 77 -3.49 11.56 26.70
C VAL A 77 -2.65 10.37 27.17
N ILE A 78 -1.67 10.61 28.05
CA ILE A 78 -0.78 9.58 28.61
C ILE A 78 -1.59 8.58 29.46
N SER A 79 -2.53 9.08 30.31
CA SER A 79 -3.41 8.21 31.09
C SER A 79 -4.27 7.32 30.17
N ARG A 80 -4.89 7.89 29.14
CA ARG A 80 -5.74 7.14 28.22
C ARG A 80 -4.96 6.08 27.44
N ILE A 81 -3.71 6.35 27.05
CA ILE A 81 -2.84 5.34 26.43
C ILE A 81 -2.59 4.21 27.46
N GLY A 82 -2.20 4.54 28.69
CA GLY A 82 -1.91 3.56 29.74
C GLY A 82 -3.12 2.68 30.11
N GLU A 83 -4.35 3.23 30.05
CA GLU A 83 -5.59 2.52 30.38
C GLU A 83 -6.09 1.61 29.25
N LEU A 84 -5.87 2.01 27.99
CA LEU A 84 -6.52 1.38 26.83
C LEU A 84 -5.57 0.52 26.00
N ALA A 85 -4.28 0.89 25.90
CA ALA A 85 -3.31 0.07 25.21
C ALA A 85 -3.01 -1.19 26.03
N ARG A 86 -2.99 -2.34 25.35
CA ARG A 86 -2.69 -3.63 25.99
C ARG A 86 -1.17 -3.78 26.17
N LEU A 87 -0.63 -3.13 27.22
CA LEU A 87 0.80 -3.09 27.48
C LEU A 87 1.42 -4.45 27.81
N GLU A 88 0.60 -5.42 28.21
CA GLU A 88 1.00 -6.82 28.40
C GLU A 88 1.37 -7.52 27.09
N CYS A 89 0.82 -7.06 25.94
CA CYS A 89 1.15 -7.61 24.63
C CYS A 89 2.56 -7.17 24.19
N GLU A 90 3.42 -8.12 23.85
CA GLU A 90 4.82 -7.88 23.50
C GLU A 90 5.00 -6.82 22.39
N LYS A 91 4.17 -6.89 21.35
CA LYS A 91 4.26 -6.03 20.16
C LYS A 91 3.63 -4.65 20.34
N THR A 92 2.95 -4.38 21.46
CA THR A 92 2.33 -3.09 21.77
C THR A 92 3.32 -2.22 22.54
N ASN A 93 3.84 -1.16 21.93
CA ASN A 93 4.88 -0.30 22.48
C ASN A 93 4.56 1.18 22.24
N PRO A 94 3.52 1.73 22.89
CA PRO A 94 2.98 3.03 22.57
C PRO A 94 3.96 4.18 22.70
N GLY A 95 3.70 5.24 21.91
CA GLY A 95 4.37 6.51 22.02
C GLY A 95 3.41 7.66 21.79
N ALA A 96 3.61 8.76 22.52
CA ALA A 96 2.96 10.03 22.32
C ALA A 96 3.99 11.14 22.21
N VAL A 97 3.78 12.06 21.25
CA VAL A 97 4.61 13.26 21.03
C VAL A 97 3.72 14.47 20.99
N PHE A 98 4.14 15.56 21.61
CA PHE A 98 3.36 16.79 21.70
C PHE A 98 4.16 17.95 21.08
N ILE A 99 3.54 18.69 20.15
CA ILE A 99 4.14 19.86 19.53
C ILE A 99 3.40 21.10 20.07
N PRO A 100 4.03 21.90 20.94
CA PRO A 100 3.50 23.19 21.33
C PRO A 100 3.35 24.10 20.13
N GLU A 101 2.34 24.98 20.13
CA GLU A 101 2.11 25.92 19.02
C GLU A 101 3.33 26.84 18.80
N SER A 102 3.99 27.23 19.88
CA SER A 102 5.23 28.03 19.87
C SER A 102 6.41 27.33 19.18
N ALA A 103 6.40 25.99 19.07
CA ALA A 103 7.47 25.22 18.42
C ALA A 103 7.18 24.89 16.94
N GLU A 104 5.91 25.00 16.48
CA GLU A 104 5.48 24.49 15.17
C GLU A 104 6.36 24.99 14.02
N ALA A 105 6.59 26.29 13.92
CA ALA A 105 7.36 26.89 12.82
C ALA A 105 8.82 26.37 12.79
N ARG A 106 9.44 26.22 13.95
CA ARG A 106 10.83 25.76 14.09
C ARG A 106 10.99 24.29 13.72
N VAL A 107 10.05 23.43 14.11
CA VAL A 107 10.17 21.99 13.91
C VAL A 107 9.62 21.52 12.57
N LYS A 108 8.79 22.31 11.90
CA LYS A 108 8.09 21.96 10.65
C LYS A 108 8.98 21.37 9.58
N PRO A 109 10.13 21.96 9.14
CA PRO A 109 10.95 21.41 8.07
C PRO A 109 11.65 20.09 8.45
N VAL A 110 12.12 20.01 9.70
CA VAL A 110 12.81 18.80 10.19
C VAL A 110 11.84 17.62 10.28
N LEU A 111 10.61 17.87 10.74
CA LEU A 111 9.60 16.83 10.87
C LEU A 111 9.02 16.39 9.50
N LEU A 112 9.10 17.22 8.45
CA LEU A 112 8.77 16.78 7.10
C LEU A 112 9.74 15.72 6.59
N ASP A 113 11.05 15.95 6.78
CA ASP A 113 12.09 14.98 6.42
C ASP A 113 11.94 13.69 7.24
N PHE A 114 11.74 13.80 8.55
CA PHE A 114 11.55 12.65 9.44
C PHE A 114 10.32 11.83 9.04
N MET A 115 9.18 12.47 8.74
CA MET A 115 7.98 11.80 8.20
C MET A 115 8.30 11.02 6.94
N GLY A 116 9.00 11.64 5.98
CA GLY A 116 9.38 10.98 4.74
C GLY A 116 10.25 9.75 4.97
N LYS A 117 11.21 9.80 5.90
CA LYS A 117 12.02 8.66 6.30
C LYS A 117 11.18 7.57 6.98
N ALA A 118 10.28 7.93 7.90
CA ALA A 118 9.42 6.95 8.59
C ALA A 118 8.48 6.18 7.65
N ILE A 119 8.12 6.77 6.49
CA ILE A 119 7.28 6.12 5.47
C ILE A 119 8.09 5.18 4.57
N ARG A 120 9.38 5.45 4.35
CA ARG A 120 10.20 4.76 3.35
C ARG A 120 11.32 3.89 3.93
N ASP A 121 11.88 4.31 5.06
CA ASP A 121 13.06 3.67 5.64
C ASP A 121 12.71 2.86 6.89
N VAL A 122 13.70 2.08 7.36
CA VAL A 122 13.65 1.39 8.65
C VAL A 122 14.34 2.27 9.69
N LEU A 123 13.56 2.93 10.54
CA LEU A 123 14.10 3.82 11.56
C LEU A 123 14.35 3.11 12.88
N GLU A 124 15.46 3.44 13.53
CA GLU A 124 15.76 3.04 14.90
C GLU A 124 15.02 3.94 15.90
N ILE A 125 14.61 3.37 17.02
CA ILE A 125 13.95 4.11 18.13
C ILE A 125 14.83 5.26 18.61
N LYS A 126 16.16 5.04 18.65
CA LYS A 126 17.15 6.05 19.07
C LYS A 126 17.11 7.29 18.17
N THR A 127 16.87 7.13 16.88
CA THR A 127 16.76 8.26 15.94
C THR A 127 15.60 9.19 16.31
N ALA A 128 14.42 8.64 16.60
CA ALA A 128 13.29 9.43 17.05
C ALA A 128 13.53 10.09 18.42
N LYS A 129 14.08 9.35 19.37
CA LYS A 129 14.38 9.85 20.73
C LYS A 129 15.39 11.00 20.71
N ASN A 130 16.47 10.86 19.94
CA ASN A 130 17.48 11.91 19.82
C ASN A 130 16.88 13.18 19.20
N LEU A 131 16.07 13.03 18.15
CA LEU A 131 15.42 14.17 17.52
C LEU A 131 14.40 14.87 18.44
N ILE A 132 13.61 14.10 19.19
CA ILE A 132 12.67 14.63 20.19
C ILE A 132 13.44 15.45 21.25
N LEU A 133 14.57 14.92 21.75
CA LEU A 133 15.41 15.61 22.73
C LEU A 133 16.05 16.86 22.15
N GLU A 134 16.63 16.80 20.95
CA GLU A 134 17.24 17.92 20.25
C GLU A 134 16.25 19.07 20.03
N LEU A 135 15.02 18.71 19.62
CA LEU A 135 13.96 19.67 19.39
C LEU A 135 13.28 20.15 20.70
N GLY A 136 13.62 19.57 21.85
CA GLY A 136 13.03 19.92 23.15
C GLY A 136 11.51 19.67 23.19
N LEU A 137 11.03 18.59 22.55
CA LEU A 137 9.62 18.27 22.46
C LEU A 137 9.17 17.41 23.63
N PRO A 138 8.03 17.71 24.27
CA PRO A 138 7.43 16.80 25.23
C PRO A 138 7.01 15.49 24.54
N ALA A 139 7.35 14.37 25.15
CA ALA A 139 6.98 13.05 24.66
C ALA A 139 6.89 12.02 25.80
N LYS A 140 6.14 10.94 25.57
CA LYS A 140 6.04 9.80 26.45
C LYS A 140 6.05 8.51 25.64
N GLY A 141 7.06 7.67 25.86
CA GLY A 141 7.10 6.30 25.37
C GLY A 141 6.74 5.30 26.46
N PHE A 142 6.24 4.14 26.05
CA PHE A 142 5.94 3.00 26.91
C PHE A 142 6.74 1.78 26.43
N LYS A 143 7.16 0.94 27.34
CA LYS A 143 7.95 -0.26 27.08
C LYS A 143 9.23 0.06 26.28
N ASN A 144 9.37 -0.47 25.05
CA ASN A 144 10.51 -0.16 24.19
C ASN A 144 10.40 1.19 23.45
N GLU A 145 9.27 1.90 23.58
CA GLU A 145 9.05 3.26 23.07
C GLU A 145 9.01 3.37 21.52
N ARG A 146 8.80 2.27 20.79
CA ARG A 146 8.77 2.27 19.31
C ARG A 146 7.74 3.23 18.72
N GLY A 147 6.58 3.38 19.36
CA GLY A 147 5.52 4.29 18.95
C GLY A 147 5.95 5.76 18.85
N LEU A 148 7.08 6.16 19.47
CA LEU A 148 7.61 7.52 19.29
C LEU A 148 7.97 7.83 17.83
N ILE A 149 8.37 6.81 17.04
CA ILE A 149 8.69 7.00 15.61
C ILE A 149 7.44 7.45 14.86
N GLY A 150 6.35 6.71 14.96
CA GLY A 150 5.13 7.03 14.23
C GLY A 150 4.42 8.25 14.78
N ALA A 151 4.40 8.44 16.11
CA ALA A 151 3.83 9.63 16.73
C ALA A 151 4.52 10.92 16.24
N LEU A 152 5.86 10.93 16.16
CA LEU A 152 6.62 12.06 15.64
C LEU A 152 6.38 12.26 14.13
N ALA A 153 6.32 11.18 13.33
CA ALA A 153 6.02 11.25 11.91
C ALA A 153 4.60 11.79 11.64
N ALA A 154 3.61 11.40 12.43
CA ALA A 154 2.24 11.91 12.32
C ALA A 154 2.15 13.41 12.65
N CYS A 155 2.90 13.88 13.65
CA CYS A 155 3.06 15.31 13.92
C CYS A 155 3.67 16.04 12.71
N GLY A 156 4.69 15.46 12.07
CA GLY A 156 5.31 15.99 10.85
C GLY A 156 4.31 16.12 9.70
N ALA A 157 3.45 15.11 9.52
CA ALA A 157 2.38 15.15 8.52
C ALA A 157 1.35 16.26 8.79
N MET A 158 0.91 16.40 10.04
CA MET A 158 -0.04 17.43 10.45
C MET A 158 0.50 18.86 10.22
N LEU A 159 1.80 19.07 10.44
CA LEU A 159 2.46 20.37 10.22
C LEU A 159 2.63 20.71 8.74
N ASN A 160 2.66 19.73 7.84
CA ASN A 160 3.05 19.87 6.44
C ASN A 160 1.97 19.42 5.47
N LEU A 161 0.69 19.70 5.76
CA LEU A 161 -0.48 19.24 4.99
C LEU A 161 -0.42 19.57 3.49
N GLU A 162 0.29 20.60 3.12
CA GLU A 162 0.46 21.07 1.74
C GLU A 162 1.62 20.40 0.98
N LYS A 163 2.44 19.58 1.65
CA LYS A 163 3.68 19.02 1.10
C LYS A 163 3.58 17.56 0.67
N TRP A 164 2.41 16.91 0.84
CA TRP A 164 2.24 15.50 0.51
C TRP A 164 0.87 15.22 -0.11
N ASP A 165 0.83 14.25 -1.03
CA ASP A 165 -0.42 13.73 -1.62
C ASP A 165 -1.25 13.03 -0.55
N HIS A 166 -2.56 13.20 -0.58
CA HIS A 166 -3.45 12.68 0.43
C HIS A 166 -4.78 12.20 -0.15
N THR A 167 -5.44 11.39 0.65
CA THR A 167 -6.77 10.85 0.46
C THR A 167 -7.53 10.92 1.77
N PHE A 168 -8.72 10.36 1.80
CA PHE A 168 -9.54 10.31 3.01
C PHE A 168 -9.97 8.88 3.30
N GLU A 169 -10.01 8.52 4.57
CA GLU A 169 -10.55 7.24 5.03
C GLU A 169 -11.59 7.49 6.12
N TYR A 170 -12.83 7.07 5.85
CA TYR A 170 -13.87 6.98 6.87
C TYR A 170 -13.67 5.69 7.63
N LEU A 171 -13.43 5.74 8.94
CA LEU A 171 -13.36 4.58 9.82
C LEU A 171 -14.58 4.54 10.74
N ALA A 172 -15.37 3.48 10.62
CA ALA A 172 -16.47 3.16 11.53
C ALA A 172 -15.98 2.24 12.64
N TYR A 173 -16.39 2.50 13.88
CA TYR A 173 -16.03 1.68 15.03
C TYR A 173 -17.23 1.02 15.65
N ARG A 174 -17.01 -0.21 16.11
CA ARG A 174 -17.99 -1.08 16.73
C ARG A 174 -18.24 -0.66 18.17
N ARG A 175 -19.44 -0.91 18.66
CA ARG A 175 -19.72 -0.86 20.08
C ARG A 175 -18.86 -1.86 20.84
N LYS A 176 -18.45 -1.49 22.05
CA LYS A 176 -17.51 -2.27 22.88
C LYS A 176 -17.99 -3.70 23.16
N GLU A 177 -19.28 -3.89 23.34
CA GLU A 177 -19.91 -5.21 23.55
C GLU A 177 -19.76 -6.16 22.35
N ASN A 178 -19.52 -5.62 21.15
CA ASN A 178 -19.33 -6.41 19.92
C ASN A 178 -17.86 -6.75 19.62
N TRP A 179 -16.91 -6.24 20.42
CA TRP A 179 -15.52 -6.53 20.17
C TRP A 179 -15.20 -8.01 20.31
N GLY A 180 -14.37 -8.54 19.40
CA GLY A 180 -14.03 -9.98 19.36
C GLY A 180 -15.13 -10.89 18.79
N THR A 181 -16.31 -10.36 18.44
CA THR A 181 -17.38 -11.13 17.81
C THR A 181 -17.35 -10.99 16.26
N PRO A 182 -17.98 -11.87 15.48
CA PRO A 182 -18.14 -11.69 14.05
C PRO A 182 -18.81 -10.35 13.71
N ARG A 183 -18.32 -9.67 12.67
CA ARG A 183 -18.89 -8.39 12.21
C ARG A 183 -20.10 -8.61 11.34
N PHE A 184 -21.13 -7.81 11.56
CA PHE A 184 -22.26 -7.75 10.65
C PHE A 184 -22.15 -6.50 9.77
N VAL A 185 -21.82 -6.72 8.49
CA VAL A 185 -21.88 -5.72 7.41
C VAL A 185 -22.51 -6.40 6.21
N ASP A 186 -23.62 -5.85 5.72
CA ASP A 186 -24.33 -6.42 4.58
C ASP A 186 -23.49 -6.32 3.30
N LYS A 187 -23.07 -7.47 2.81
CA LYS A 187 -22.24 -7.61 1.63
C LYS A 187 -22.86 -6.94 0.39
N ALA A 188 -24.18 -7.11 0.18
CA ALA A 188 -24.86 -6.54 -0.99
C ALA A 188 -24.79 -5.01 -0.97
N SER A 189 -24.96 -4.39 0.20
CA SER A 189 -24.87 -2.94 0.34
C SER A 189 -23.46 -2.40 0.10
N LEU A 190 -22.41 -3.17 0.39
CA LEU A 190 -21.03 -2.78 0.09
C LEU A 190 -20.77 -2.78 -1.42
N PHE A 191 -21.26 -3.77 -2.16
CA PHE A 191 -21.15 -3.82 -3.62
C PHE A 191 -21.96 -2.70 -4.28
N GLU A 192 -23.14 -2.39 -3.74
CA GLU A 192 -23.95 -1.26 -4.21
C GLU A 192 -23.26 0.08 -3.98
N ALA A 193 -22.73 0.31 -2.77
CA ALA A 193 -21.97 1.53 -2.44
C ALA A 193 -20.76 1.70 -3.36
N ASP A 194 -19.97 0.64 -3.58
CA ASP A 194 -18.85 0.67 -4.51
C ASP A 194 -19.29 1.00 -5.93
N TRP A 195 -20.37 0.38 -6.41
CA TRP A 195 -20.89 0.63 -7.75
C TRP A 195 -21.27 2.10 -7.97
N GLN A 196 -21.85 2.74 -6.95
CA GLN A 196 -22.34 4.11 -7.03
C GLN A 196 -21.27 5.18 -6.75
N THR A 197 -20.15 4.83 -6.14
CA THR A 197 -19.13 5.81 -5.74
C THR A 197 -17.77 5.63 -6.39
N TYR A 198 -17.53 4.50 -7.05
CA TYR A 198 -16.32 4.30 -7.86
C TYR A 198 -16.34 5.24 -9.08
N PRO A 199 -15.24 5.90 -9.49
CA PRO A 199 -13.87 5.78 -8.96
C PRO A 199 -13.51 6.79 -7.84
N GLU A 200 -14.46 7.54 -7.29
CA GLU A 200 -14.19 8.50 -6.21
C GLU A 200 -13.81 7.80 -4.91
N THR A 201 -14.41 6.63 -4.64
CA THR A 201 -13.97 5.67 -3.62
C THR A 201 -13.38 4.43 -4.29
N TRP A 202 -12.48 3.74 -3.60
CA TRP A 202 -11.82 2.52 -4.11
C TRP A 202 -11.52 1.54 -2.98
N ASP A 203 -11.22 0.29 -3.33
CA ASP A 203 -10.92 -0.79 -2.39
C ASP A 203 -12.02 -1.07 -1.36
N THR A 204 -13.27 -0.74 -1.68
CA THR A 204 -14.43 -1.15 -0.87
C THR A 204 -14.69 -2.65 -1.08
N VAL A 205 -14.68 -3.07 -2.34
CA VAL A 205 -14.81 -4.47 -2.76
C VAL A 205 -13.80 -4.78 -3.87
N ASP A 206 -13.61 -6.06 -4.12
CA ASP A 206 -12.94 -6.60 -5.30
C ASP A 206 -14.01 -7.26 -6.18
N LEU A 207 -14.44 -6.56 -7.22
CA LEU A 207 -15.53 -7.04 -8.09
C LEU A 207 -15.14 -8.30 -8.84
N THR A 208 -13.93 -8.34 -9.38
CA THR A 208 -13.43 -9.47 -10.17
C THR A 208 -13.40 -10.74 -9.34
N ASN A 209 -12.93 -10.67 -8.09
CA ASN A 209 -12.82 -11.81 -7.18
C ASN A 209 -14.03 -11.98 -6.25
N LYS A 210 -15.03 -11.08 -6.32
CA LYS A 210 -16.26 -11.06 -5.52
C LYS A 210 -16.00 -11.03 -4.00
N LEU A 211 -14.96 -10.30 -3.59
CA LEU A 211 -14.52 -10.19 -2.19
C LEU A 211 -14.88 -8.81 -1.61
N VAL A 212 -15.21 -8.79 -0.33
CA VAL A 212 -15.26 -7.57 0.47
C VAL A 212 -13.85 -7.26 0.95
N VAL A 213 -13.41 -6.00 0.80
CA VAL A 213 -12.05 -5.56 1.15
C VAL A 213 -12.05 -4.64 2.36
N CYS A 214 -13.05 -3.78 2.50
CA CYS A 214 -13.10 -2.70 3.48
C CYS A 214 -13.40 -3.15 4.92
N VAL A 215 -13.83 -4.38 5.14
CA VAL A 215 -14.18 -4.91 6.47
C VAL A 215 -12.96 -5.54 7.14
N SER A 216 -12.67 -5.15 8.38
CA SER A 216 -11.55 -5.71 9.15
C SER A 216 -11.81 -7.19 9.52
N HIS A 217 -10.75 -7.99 9.53
CA HIS A 217 -10.79 -9.40 9.95
C HIS A 217 -10.09 -9.66 11.29
N SER A 218 -9.49 -8.62 11.90
CA SER A 218 -8.80 -8.72 13.20
C SER A 218 -9.73 -8.40 14.37
N ALA A 219 -9.28 -8.68 15.60
CA ALA A 219 -10.05 -8.43 16.82
C ALA A 219 -10.12 -6.94 17.22
N ASP A 220 -9.80 -6.03 16.33
CA ASP A 220 -9.83 -4.58 16.58
C ASP A 220 -11.24 -3.99 16.59
N PRO A 221 -11.43 -2.77 17.13
CA PRO A 221 -12.72 -2.10 17.18
C PRO A 221 -13.21 -1.56 15.83
N VAL A 222 -12.42 -1.62 14.75
CA VAL A 222 -12.83 -1.13 13.44
C VAL A 222 -13.89 -2.05 12.84
N LEU A 223 -15.03 -1.50 12.45
CA LEU A 223 -16.10 -2.22 11.74
C LEU A 223 -15.76 -2.32 10.26
N PHE A 224 -15.56 -1.20 9.62
CA PHE A 224 -15.09 -1.09 8.23
C PHE A 224 -14.38 0.26 7.99
N GLY A 225 -13.62 0.34 6.89
CA GLY A 225 -12.96 1.57 6.43
C GLY A 225 -13.24 1.84 4.96
N ILE A 226 -13.77 3.02 4.62
CA ILE A 226 -14.02 3.45 3.24
C ILE A 226 -13.00 4.50 2.84
N ARG A 227 -12.28 4.27 1.75
CA ARG A 227 -11.25 5.17 1.21
C ARG A 227 -11.75 5.89 -0.02
N GLY A 228 -11.37 7.17 -0.14
CA GLY A 228 -11.80 7.99 -1.26
C GLY A 228 -10.95 9.24 -1.46
N ASN A 229 -11.20 9.92 -2.57
CA ASN A 229 -10.45 11.12 -2.97
C ASN A 229 -10.83 12.36 -2.13
N ASN A 230 -12.03 12.38 -1.57
CA ASN A 230 -12.56 13.50 -0.79
C ASN A 230 -13.51 13.00 0.32
N PRO A 231 -13.76 13.82 1.37
CA PRO A 231 -14.64 13.45 2.47
C PRO A 231 -16.09 13.15 2.02
N GLU A 232 -16.60 13.90 1.06
CA GLU A 232 -17.98 13.78 0.58
C GLU A 232 -18.24 12.42 -0.06
N ALA A 233 -17.27 11.93 -0.84
CA ALA A 233 -17.38 10.61 -1.50
C ALA A 233 -17.42 9.48 -0.47
N VAL A 234 -16.54 9.49 0.55
CA VAL A 234 -16.52 8.45 1.57
C VAL A 234 -17.79 8.48 2.44
N ILE A 235 -18.31 9.67 2.76
CA ILE A 235 -19.57 9.82 3.51
C ILE A 235 -20.75 9.31 2.68
N ARG A 236 -20.81 9.65 1.38
CA ARG A 236 -21.83 9.16 0.44
C ARG A 236 -21.81 7.63 0.35
N ALA A 237 -20.64 7.02 0.23
CA ALA A 237 -20.53 5.56 0.19
C ALA A 237 -21.07 4.92 1.49
N VAL A 238 -20.67 5.46 2.64
CA VAL A 238 -21.11 4.95 3.96
C VAL A 238 -22.63 5.05 4.16
N SER A 239 -23.28 6.10 3.64
CA SER A 239 -24.75 6.26 3.77
C SER A 239 -25.55 5.15 3.12
N MET A 240 -24.97 4.37 2.22
CA MET A 240 -25.57 3.22 1.55
C MET A 240 -25.29 1.88 2.24
N ILE A 241 -24.32 1.86 3.17
CA ILE A 241 -23.86 0.61 3.81
C ILE A 241 -24.77 0.25 4.99
N ARG A 242 -25.32 -0.97 4.97
CA ARG A 242 -26.07 -1.54 6.06
C ARG A 242 -25.16 -2.42 6.94
N ALA A 243 -25.08 -2.09 8.22
CA ALA A 243 -24.19 -2.76 9.17
C ALA A 243 -24.79 -2.80 10.57
N GLU A 244 -24.10 -3.47 11.50
CA GLU A 244 -24.40 -3.35 12.93
C GLU A 244 -24.27 -1.89 13.38
N PRO A 245 -24.85 -1.50 14.53
CA PRO A 245 -24.80 -0.13 15.02
C PRO A 245 -23.36 0.37 15.18
N ILE A 246 -23.07 1.51 14.56
CA ILE A 246 -21.79 2.21 14.68
C ILE A 246 -21.77 2.95 16.01
N GLU A 247 -20.72 2.74 16.83
CA GLU A 247 -20.51 3.49 18.08
C GLU A 247 -20.06 4.93 17.78
N ARG A 248 -19.02 5.04 16.95
CA ARG A 248 -18.42 6.32 16.53
C ARG A 248 -17.77 6.18 15.16
N PHE A 249 -17.44 7.28 14.56
CA PHE A 249 -16.69 7.30 13.31
C PHE A 249 -15.76 8.52 13.25
N VAL A 250 -14.75 8.41 12.40
CA VAL A 250 -13.85 9.53 12.07
C VAL A 250 -13.50 9.47 10.59
N VAL A 251 -13.48 10.63 9.94
CA VAL A 251 -12.90 10.81 8.60
C VAL A 251 -11.49 11.32 8.78
N TYR A 252 -10.51 10.48 8.47
CA TYR A 252 -9.09 10.82 8.51
C TYR A 252 -8.62 11.34 7.16
N ARG A 253 -7.74 12.37 7.19
CA ARG A 253 -6.87 12.68 6.06
C ARG A 253 -5.65 11.77 6.15
N THR A 254 -5.28 11.10 5.04
CA THR A 254 -4.29 10.03 5.07
C THR A 254 -3.42 9.99 3.82
N ASN A 255 -2.22 9.41 3.94
CA ASN A 255 -1.33 9.12 2.82
C ASN A 255 -1.60 7.76 2.15
N GLN A 256 -2.73 7.13 2.44
CA GLN A 256 -3.10 5.89 1.77
C GLN A 256 -3.34 6.12 0.27
N GLY A 257 -2.97 5.15 -0.55
CA GLY A 257 -3.16 5.25 -2.00
C GLY A 257 -2.37 6.39 -2.66
N THR A 258 -1.15 6.69 -2.21
CA THR A 258 -0.33 7.81 -2.72
C THR A 258 1.04 7.41 -3.26
N ASP A 259 1.45 6.14 -3.08
CA ASP A 259 2.78 5.64 -3.43
C ASP A 259 3.95 6.31 -2.66
N MET A 260 3.68 7.04 -1.58
CA MET A 260 4.73 7.74 -0.82
C MET A 260 5.81 6.83 -0.25
N HIS A 261 5.57 5.53 -0.17
CA HIS A 261 6.55 4.54 0.29
C HIS A 261 7.57 4.14 -0.78
N LEU A 262 7.33 4.47 -2.06
CA LEU A 262 8.21 4.07 -3.15
C LEU A 262 9.44 4.98 -3.23
N LEU A 263 10.61 4.36 -3.27
CA LEU A 263 11.88 4.95 -3.65
C LEU A 263 12.15 4.67 -5.13
N SER A 264 12.96 5.49 -5.76
CA SER A 264 13.50 5.20 -7.10
C SER A 264 14.91 4.65 -6.94
N ALA A 265 15.23 3.57 -7.65
CA ALA A 265 16.59 3.06 -7.80
C ALA A 265 16.91 2.93 -9.29
N ALA A 266 18.01 3.51 -9.70
CA ALA A 266 18.51 3.39 -11.07
C ALA A 266 19.30 2.09 -11.27
N GLU A 267 19.98 1.63 -10.22
CA GLU A 267 20.80 0.43 -10.20
C GLU A 267 20.26 -0.56 -9.17
N PHE A 268 20.21 -1.84 -9.53
CA PHE A 268 19.67 -2.86 -8.63
C PHE A 268 20.60 -3.15 -7.44
N THR A 269 21.88 -2.77 -7.54
CA THR A 269 22.83 -2.80 -6.43
C THR A 269 22.48 -1.85 -5.28
N GLU A 270 21.68 -0.80 -5.53
CA GLU A 270 21.21 0.14 -4.51
C GLU A 270 20.00 -0.37 -3.72
N ILE A 271 19.37 -1.46 -4.19
CA ILE A 271 18.15 -1.99 -3.61
C ILE A 271 18.43 -2.70 -2.27
N ARG A 272 17.68 -2.32 -1.26
CA ARG A 272 17.78 -2.86 0.11
C ARG A 272 16.50 -3.56 0.53
N ASP A 273 16.63 -4.61 1.33
CA ASP A 273 15.50 -5.27 1.99
C ASP A 273 14.72 -4.30 2.90
N MET A 274 13.46 -4.59 3.11
CA MET A 274 12.54 -3.78 3.92
C MET A 274 12.30 -2.36 3.40
N HIS A 275 12.48 -2.14 2.09
CA HIS A 275 12.16 -0.91 1.39
C HIS A 275 11.25 -1.20 0.20
N SER A 276 10.60 -0.18 -0.31
CA SER A 276 9.74 -0.29 -1.50
C SER A 276 10.29 0.58 -2.63
N TYR A 277 10.25 0.06 -3.83
CA TYR A 277 10.89 0.70 -4.98
C TYR A 277 9.99 0.75 -6.21
N LYS A 278 10.24 1.75 -7.04
CA LYS A 278 9.86 1.80 -8.45
C LYS A 278 11.15 1.67 -9.28
N VAL A 279 11.25 0.59 -10.06
CA VAL A 279 12.45 0.21 -10.81
C VAL A 279 12.13 -0.07 -12.26
N GLU A 280 13.06 0.24 -13.17
CA GLU A 280 12.99 -0.10 -14.59
C GLU A 280 13.96 -1.22 -14.92
N GLY A 281 13.51 -2.19 -15.73
CA GLY A 281 14.37 -3.29 -16.15
C GLY A 281 13.76 -4.11 -17.28
N LYS A 282 14.55 -5.06 -17.79
CA LYS A 282 14.11 -6.02 -18.79
C LYS A 282 13.98 -7.40 -18.18
N VAL A 283 12.93 -8.12 -18.52
CA VAL A 283 12.74 -9.52 -18.11
C VAL A 283 13.96 -10.34 -18.57
N SER A 284 14.62 -11.02 -17.63
CA SER A 284 15.79 -11.87 -17.90
C SER A 284 15.45 -13.36 -17.89
N THR A 285 14.48 -13.78 -17.08
CA THR A 285 14.06 -15.18 -16.99
C THR A 285 12.59 -15.36 -17.38
N VAL A 286 12.25 -16.55 -17.87
CA VAL A 286 10.84 -16.92 -18.10
C VAL A 286 10.13 -17.05 -16.76
N PRO A 287 8.93 -16.44 -16.58
CA PRO A 287 8.19 -16.57 -15.34
C PRO A 287 7.82 -18.03 -15.01
N GLU A 288 8.15 -18.47 -13.81
CA GLU A 288 7.86 -19.80 -13.31
C GLU A 288 6.79 -19.77 -12.22
N THR A 289 5.85 -20.73 -12.29
CA THR A 289 4.85 -20.92 -11.24
C THR A 289 5.30 -22.05 -10.33
N ILE A 290 5.48 -21.75 -9.05
CA ILE A 290 5.85 -22.74 -8.04
C ILE A 290 4.62 -23.27 -7.27
N SER A 291 4.84 -24.27 -6.40
CA SER A 291 3.81 -24.80 -5.49
C SER A 291 3.14 -23.66 -4.69
N GLY A 292 1.82 -23.71 -4.53
CA GLY A 292 1.03 -22.61 -3.95
C GLY A 292 0.63 -21.53 -4.95
N GLY A 293 1.01 -21.65 -6.24
CA GLY A 293 0.56 -20.76 -7.32
C GLY A 293 1.28 -19.41 -7.38
N HIS A 294 2.37 -19.23 -6.64
CA HIS A 294 3.22 -18.03 -6.72
C HIS A 294 4.00 -18.01 -8.02
N VAL A 295 4.21 -16.83 -8.60
CA VAL A 295 4.97 -16.68 -9.85
C VAL A 295 6.22 -15.89 -9.58
N PHE A 296 7.38 -16.44 -10.01
CA PHE A 296 8.70 -15.82 -9.87
C PHE A 296 9.33 -15.61 -11.24
N PHE A 297 10.09 -14.55 -11.37
CA PHE A 297 10.94 -14.23 -12.52
C PHE A 297 12.02 -13.25 -12.10
N SER A 298 12.95 -12.93 -13.00
CA SER A 298 13.97 -11.91 -12.78
C SER A 298 13.91 -10.85 -13.85
N ILE A 299 14.33 -9.63 -13.47
CA ILE A 299 14.59 -8.54 -14.40
C ILE A 299 16.04 -8.11 -14.27
N GLN A 300 16.60 -7.53 -15.34
CA GLN A 300 17.94 -6.92 -15.35
C GLN A 300 17.82 -5.41 -15.56
N ASP A 301 18.65 -4.65 -14.86
CA ASP A 301 18.84 -3.23 -15.13
C ASP A 301 19.74 -2.98 -16.36
N TYR A 302 20.06 -1.71 -16.61
CA TYR A 302 20.89 -1.32 -17.76
C TYR A 302 22.36 -1.76 -17.66
N LYS A 303 22.83 -2.16 -16.45
CA LYS A 303 24.19 -2.70 -16.22
C LYS A 303 24.22 -4.22 -16.31
N GLY A 304 23.06 -4.88 -16.31
CA GLY A 304 22.95 -6.32 -16.29
C GLY A 304 22.83 -6.94 -14.90
N ASP A 305 22.70 -6.10 -13.85
CA ASP A 305 22.44 -6.58 -12.50
C ASP A 305 21.01 -7.13 -12.41
N GLU A 306 20.83 -8.26 -11.71
CA GLU A 306 19.55 -8.95 -11.62
C GLU A 306 18.79 -8.64 -10.34
N LEU A 307 17.45 -8.52 -10.46
CA LEU A 307 16.52 -8.40 -9.37
C LEU A 307 15.45 -9.50 -9.48
N ASN A 308 15.33 -10.32 -8.45
CA ASN A 308 14.25 -11.29 -8.35
C ASN A 308 12.92 -10.61 -8.09
N CYS A 309 11.87 -11.05 -8.78
CA CYS A 309 10.53 -10.51 -8.69
C CYS A 309 9.52 -11.62 -8.39
N ALA A 310 8.49 -11.30 -7.62
CA ALA A 310 7.44 -12.24 -7.28
C ALA A 310 6.04 -11.63 -7.36
N ALA A 311 5.09 -12.41 -7.87
CA ALA A 311 3.66 -12.18 -7.71
C ALA A 311 3.07 -13.35 -6.90
N PHE A 312 2.73 -13.09 -5.64
CA PHE A 312 2.22 -14.10 -4.72
C PHE A 312 0.75 -14.44 -4.97
N GLU A 313 0.28 -15.60 -4.45
CA GLU A 313 -1.10 -16.07 -4.65
C GLU A 313 -2.19 -15.03 -4.35
N PRO A 314 -2.11 -14.23 -3.29
CA PRO A 314 -3.14 -13.21 -3.00
C PRO A 314 -3.38 -12.20 -4.12
N THR A 315 -2.43 -12.05 -5.07
CA THR A 315 -2.57 -11.14 -6.23
C THR A 315 -3.46 -11.70 -7.36
N LYS A 316 -4.06 -12.86 -7.16
CA LYS A 316 -5.10 -13.47 -8.02
C LYS A 316 -4.72 -13.47 -9.52
N ASN A 317 -5.58 -12.94 -10.36
CA ASN A 317 -5.42 -12.86 -11.82
C ASN A 317 -4.27 -11.95 -12.30
N PHE A 318 -3.71 -11.09 -11.44
CA PHE A 318 -2.51 -10.33 -11.78
C PHE A 318 -1.34 -11.26 -12.13
N ARG A 319 -1.24 -12.43 -11.49
CA ARG A 319 -0.26 -13.47 -11.83
C ARG A 319 -0.39 -14.00 -13.26
N ASP A 320 -1.60 -13.99 -13.83
CA ASP A 320 -1.82 -14.44 -15.21
C ASP A 320 -1.22 -13.48 -16.23
N LEU A 321 -1.13 -12.19 -15.89
CA LEU A 321 -0.39 -11.21 -16.68
C LEU A 321 1.12 -11.48 -16.60
N ILE A 322 1.64 -11.71 -15.38
CA ILE A 322 3.06 -12.02 -15.16
C ILE A 322 3.49 -13.27 -15.92
N ARG A 323 2.67 -14.34 -15.93
CA ARG A 323 2.94 -15.59 -16.68
C ARG A 323 3.11 -15.40 -18.20
N LYS A 324 2.59 -14.29 -18.74
CA LYS A 324 2.69 -13.95 -20.15
C LYS A 324 3.93 -13.14 -20.53
N LEU A 325 4.71 -12.71 -19.54
CA LEU A 325 5.98 -12.01 -19.78
C LEU A 325 7.00 -12.96 -20.40
N MET A 326 7.92 -12.36 -21.15
CA MET A 326 9.00 -13.09 -21.81
C MET A 326 10.33 -12.33 -21.66
N PRO A 327 11.47 -13.04 -21.67
CA PRO A 327 12.77 -12.41 -21.70
C PRO A 327 12.86 -11.33 -22.78
N GLY A 328 13.39 -10.16 -22.38
CA GLY A 328 13.50 -8.98 -23.23
C GLY A 328 12.32 -8.00 -23.14
N ASP A 329 11.19 -8.34 -22.50
CA ASP A 329 10.12 -7.36 -22.22
C ASP A 329 10.65 -6.26 -21.32
N SER A 330 10.37 -4.99 -21.67
CA SER A 330 10.78 -3.81 -20.91
C SER A 330 9.68 -3.38 -19.95
N LEU A 331 10.00 -3.32 -18.67
CA LEU A 331 9.05 -3.09 -17.58
C LEU A 331 9.48 -1.96 -16.65
N ILE A 332 8.49 -1.28 -16.05
CA ILE A 332 8.68 -0.58 -14.77
C ILE A 332 7.85 -1.34 -13.73
N LEU A 333 8.49 -1.76 -12.65
CA LEU A 333 7.85 -2.47 -11.55
C LEU A 333 7.84 -1.60 -10.29
N SER A 334 6.72 -1.61 -9.57
CA SER A 334 6.63 -1.04 -8.22
C SER A 334 6.29 -2.12 -7.22
N GLY A 335 6.94 -2.09 -6.07
CA GLY A 335 6.69 -3.09 -5.03
C GLY A 335 7.68 -3.01 -3.88
N SER A 336 7.52 -3.93 -2.95
CA SER A 336 8.30 -3.98 -1.71
C SER A 336 9.31 -5.12 -1.74
N VAL A 337 10.54 -4.85 -1.33
CA VAL A 337 11.64 -5.83 -1.32
C VAL A 337 11.72 -6.51 0.04
N MET A 338 11.66 -7.84 0.01
CA MET A 338 11.86 -8.72 1.16
C MET A 338 12.67 -9.94 0.73
N SER A 339 13.70 -10.28 1.48
CA SER A 339 14.62 -11.39 1.17
C SER A 339 15.15 -11.30 -0.27
N LYS A 340 15.59 -10.10 -0.66
CA LYS A 340 16.13 -9.77 -1.99
C LYS A 340 15.15 -10.03 -3.15
N THR A 341 13.85 -10.06 -2.88
CA THR A 341 12.82 -10.28 -3.89
C THR A 341 11.83 -9.13 -3.89
N LEU A 342 11.57 -8.53 -5.04
CA LEU A 342 10.56 -7.49 -5.24
C LEU A 342 9.16 -8.13 -5.32
N ASN A 343 8.34 -7.90 -4.31
CA ASN A 343 6.92 -8.26 -4.28
C ASN A 343 6.13 -7.23 -5.07
N ILE A 344 5.68 -7.57 -6.26
CA ILE A 344 5.10 -6.63 -7.22
C ILE A 344 3.73 -6.15 -6.76
N GLU A 345 3.54 -4.84 -6.79
CA GLU A 345 2.26 -4.15 -6.53
C GLU A 345 1.69 -3.53 -7.81
N LYS A 346 2.55 -3.04 -8.70
CA LYS A 346 2.19 -2.48 -10.02
C LYS A 346 3.24 -2.84 -11.07
N MET A 347 2.80 -2.92 -12.32
CA MET A 347 3.64 -3.21 -13.48
C MET A 347 3.22 -2.33 -14.66
N GLU A 348 4.15 -1.53 -15.16
CA GLU A 348 4.03 -0.88 -16.47
C GLU A 348 4.81 -1.68 -17.49
N ILE A 349 4.13 -2.13 -18.53
CA ILE A 349 4.75 -2.75 -19.69
C ILE A 349 5.04 -1.65 -20.70
N LYS A 350 6.32 -1.32 -20.87
CA LYS A 350 6.78 -0.29 -21.81
C LYS A 350 6.87 -0.81 -23.23
N ALA A 351 7.43 -1.99 -23.38
CA ALA A 351 7.61 -2.64 -24.67
C ALA A 351 7.62 -4.17 -24.50
N LEU A 352 7.08 -4.86 -25.46
CA LEU A 352 7.08 -6.31 -25.53
C LEU A 352 8.11 -6.78 -26.55
N SER A 353 8.90 -7.78 -26.19
CA SER A 353 9.77 -8.49 -27.12
C SER A 353 8.93 -9.21 -28.19
N PRO A 354 9.33 -9.20 -29.46
CA PRO A 354 8.66 -9.94 -30.51
C PRO A 354 8.80 -11.43 -30.24
N PHE A 355 7.69 -12.16 -30.39
CA PHE A 355 7.64 -13.61 -30.23
C PHE A 355 7.57 -14.30 -31.58
N TYR A 356 8.57 -15.12 -31.87
CA TYR A 356 8.65 -15.84 -33.12
C TYR A 356 8.50 -17.35 -32.90
N VAL A 357 7.69 -17.95 -33.76
CA VAL A 357 7.59 -19.41 -33.84
C VAL A 357 8.19 -19.88 -35.15
N GLU A 358 8.98 -20.93 -35.07
CA GLU A 358 9.53 -21.60 -36.25
C GLU A 358 8.65 -22.78 -36.61
N GLU A 359 8.09 -22.76 -37.80
CA GLU A 359 7.25 -23.80 -38.34
C GLU A 359 7.89 -24.46 -39.57
N ASN A 360 7.56 -25.73 -39.81
CA ASN A 360 7.96 -26.38 -41.06
C ASN A 360 7.33 -25.61 -42.22
N PRO A 361 8.09 -25.38 -43.32
CA PRO A 361 7.59 -24.60 -44.44
C PRO A 361 6.38 -25.26 -45.10
N LYS A 362 5.46 -24.44 -45.64
CA LYS A 362 4.38 -24.90 -46.50
C LYS A 362 4.89 -25.09 -47.92
N CYS A 363 4.47 -26.18 -48.58
CA CYS A 363 4.82 -26.44 -49.97
C CYS A 363 4.21 -25.39 -50.88
N PRO A 364 4.98 -24.65 -51.71
CA PRO A 364 4.45 -23.62 -52.60
C PRO A 364 3.54 -24.21 -53.72
N LYS A 365 3.66 -25.51 -53.99
CA LYS A 365 2.83 -26.16 -55.03
C LYS A 365 1.47 -26.67 -54.54
N CYS A 366 1.40 -27.13 -53.26
CA CYS A 366 0.15 -27.76 -52.79
C CYS A 366 -0.30 -27.30 -51.37
N GLY A 367 0.37 -26.33 -50.75
CA GLY A 367 0.01 -25.76 -49.47
C GLY A 367 0.24 -26.67 -48.23
N LYS A 368 0.59 -27.96 -48.42
CA LYS A 368 0.81 -28.84 -47.27
C LYS A 368 2.10 -28.53 -46.55
N HIS A 369 2.09 -28.68 -45.23
CA HIS A 369 3.32 -28.57 -44.42
C HIS A 369 4.33 -29.64 -44.84
N MET A 370 5.56 -29.22 -45.08
CA MET A 370 6.66 -30.09 -45.39
C MET A 370 7.13 -30.82 -44.14
N LYS A 371 7.79 -32.00 -44.33
CA LYS A 371 8.42 -32.74 -43.24
C LYS A 371 9.92 -32.59 -43.34
N SER A 372 10.62 -32.73 -42.18
CA SER A 372 12.08 -32.80 -42.17
C SER A 372 12.55 -33.96 -43.08
N ALA A 373 13.57 -33.69 -43.87
CA ALA A 373 14.16 -34.66 -44.75
C ALA A 373 15.32 -35.46 -44.11
N GLY A 374 15.70 -35.06 -42.88
CA GLY A 374 16.83 -35.61 -42.11
C GLY A 374 17.69 -34.48 -41.54
N GLN A 375 18.65 -34.82 -40.69
CA GLN A 375 19.57 -33.87 -40.08
C GLN A 375 20.38 -33.15 -41.17
N GLY A 376 20.28 -31.83 -41.23
CA GLY A 376 20.97 -31.00 -42.23
C GLY A 376 20.41 -31.04 -43.65
N GLN A 377 19.36 -31.87 -43.95
CA GLN A 377 18.81 -32.03 -45.32
C GLN A 377 17.58 -31.13 -45.60
N GLY A 378 17.23 -30.25 -44.70
CA GLY A 378 16.09 -29.34 -44.88
C GLY A 378 14.73 -30.04 -44.79
N PHE A 379 13.77 -29.60 -45.63
CA PHE A 379 12.37 -30.05 -45.59
C PHE A 379 11.92 -30.49 -46.96
N ARG A 380 11.05 -31.50 -47.02
CA ARG A 380 10.51 -32.04 -48.27
C ARG A 380 9.00 -32.28 -48.22
N CYS A 381 8.31 -31.87 -49.26
CA CYS A 381 6.89 -32.15 -49.41
C CYS A 381 6.68 -33.61 -49.84
N LYS A 382 6.01 -34.39 -49.01
CA LYS A 382 5.72 -35.83 -49.35
C LYS A 382 4.80 -35.98 -50.56
N LYS A 383 3.97 -34.94 -50.93
CA LYS A 383 3.06 -34.98 -52.07
C LYS A 383 3.72 -34.54 -53.35
N CYS A 384 4.50 -33.47 -53.33
CA CYS A 384 5.03 -32.80 -54.53
C CYS A 384 6.53 -32.99 -54.72
N GLY A 385 7.25 -33.60 -53.78
CA GLY A 385 8.72 -33.73 -53.83
C GLY A 385 9.49 -32.41 -53.67
N THR A 386 8.82 -31.25 -53.59
CA THR A 386 9.44 -29.95 -53.46
C THR A 386 10.22 -29.85 -52.16
N SER A 387 11.45 -29.27 -52.20
CA SER A 387 12.32 -29.10 -51.03
C SER A 387 12.38 -27.66 -50.58
N ALA A 388 12.66 -27.42 -49.30
CA ALA A 388 12.98 -26.13 -48.68
C ALA A 388 14.15 -26.32 -47.74
N THR A 389 14.98 -25.29 -47.56
CA THR A 389 16.21 -25.35 -46.78
C THR A 389 16.03 -25.02 -45.32
N SER A 390 15.01 -24.15 -45.02
CA SER A 390 14.83 -23.60 -43.67
C SER A 390 13.39 -23.64 -43.22
N LYS A 391 13.19 -23.57 -41.93
CA LYS A 391 11.89 -23.30 -41.31
C LYS A 391 11.42 -21.88 -41.65
N ILE A 392 10.11 -21.67 -41.61
CA ILE A 392 9.51 -20.34 -41.68
C ILE A 392 9.45 -19.80 -40.24
N ARG A 393 10.00 -18.63 -40.06
CA ARG A 393 9.89 -17.88 -38.80
C ARG A 393 8.75 -16.87 -38.93
N SER A 394 7.70 -17.07 -38.15
CA SER A 394 6.54 -16.18 -38.13
C SER A 394 6.42 -15.49 -36.79
N GLU A 395 6.20 -14.19 -36.82
CA GLU A 395 5.90 -13.44 -35.60
C GLU A 395 4.47 -13.73 -35.15
N ILE A 396 4.31 -14.11 -33.90
CA ILE A 396 3.00 -14.32 -33.30
C ILE A 396 2.64 -13.10 -32.44
N LYS A 397 1.47 -12.53 -32.72
CA LYS A 397 0.92 -11.43 -31.92
C LYS A 397 0.67 -11.91 -30.50
N ARG A 398 1.27 -11.24 -29.54
CA ARG A 398 1.09 -11.50 -28.11
C ARG A 398 -0.27 -11.00 -27.64
N THR A 399 -0.86 -11.68 -26.65
CA THR A 399 -2.14 -11.30 -26.03
C THR A 399 -1.94 -10.26 -24.91
N LEU A 400 -0.71 -10.06 -24.45
CA LEU A 400 -0.34 -9.02 -23.49
C LEU A 400 -0.14 -7.71 -24.25
N GLU A 401 -0.58 -6.59 -23.66
CA GLU A 401 -0.48 -5.26 -24.27
C GLU A 401 0.40 -4.35 -23.40
N PRO A 402 1.13 -3.39 -24.02
CA PRO A 402 1.74 -2.31 -23.27
C PRO A 402 0.71 -1.52 -22.46
N GLY A 403 1.10 -1.06 -21.26
CA GLY A 403 0.22 -0.33 -20.36
C GLY A 403 0.55 -0.57 -18.90
N LEU A 404 -0.18 0.09 -18.03
CA LEU A 404 0.00 0.06 -16.58
C LEU A 404 -1.07 -0.85 -15.94
N TYR A 405 -0.60 -1.82 -15.17
CA TYR A 405 -1.39 -2.84 -14.49
C TYR A 405 -1.11 -2.81 -12.98
N GLU A 406 -2.08 -3.21 -12.18
CA GLU A 406 -1.99 -3.25 -10.72
C GLU A 406 -2.57 -4.55 -10.14
N VAL A 407 -2.18 -4.86 -8.92
CA VAL A 407 -2.79 -5.96 -8.16
C VAL A 407 -4.26 -5.64 -7.83
N PRO A 408 -5.10 -6.67 -7.69
CA PRO A 408 -6.52 -6.47 -7.35
C PRO A 408 -6.69 -5.83 -5.97
N PRO A 409 -7.86 -5.19 -5.70
CA PRO A 409 -8.15 -4.53 -4.43
C PRO A 409 -7.87 -5.38 -3.19
N CYS A 410 -8.19 -6.68 -3.23
CA CYS A 410 -7.98 -7.61 -2.11
C CYS A 410 -6.49 -7.86 -1.78
N ALA A 411 -5.56 -7.52 -2.69
CA ALA A 411 -4.12 -7.67 -2.50
C ALA A 411 -3.38 -6.33 -2.44
N ARG A 412 -4.08 -5.21 -2.64
CA ARG A 412 -3.46 -3.88 -2.66
C ARG A 412 -3.06 -3.46 -1.25
N ARG A 413 -1.82 -3.02 -1.10
CA ARG A 413 -1.31 -2.45 0.15
C ARG A 413 -1.88 -1.04 0.36
N HIS A 414 -2.00 -0.64 1.62
CA HIS A 414 -2.57 0.68 1.97
C HIS A 414 -1.93 1.87 1.27
N LEU A 415 -0.61 1.87 1.09
CA LEU A 415 0.11 2.97 0.46
C LEU A 415 0.12 2.92 -1.06
N ALA A 416 -0.12 1.74 -1.67
CA ALA A 416 -0.13 1.60 -3.12
C ALA A 416 -1.26 2.44 -3.74
N LYS A 417 -0.92 3.35 -4.66
CA LYS A 417 -1.85 4.25 -5.33
C LYS A 417 -2.66 3.47 -6.37
N PRO A 418 -4.00 3.42 -6.23
CA PRO A 418 -4.85 2.78 -7.23
C PRO A 418 -4.73 3.48 -8.58
N LEU A 419 -4.78 2.72 -9.69
CA LEU A 419 -4.67 3.30 -11.03
C LEU A 419 -5.80 4.27 -11.37
N VAL A 420 -6.96 4.15 -10.75
CA VAL A 420 -8.05 5.12 -10.88
C VAL A 420 -7.70 6.52 -10.37
N ARG A 421 -6.64 6.65 -9.56
CA ARG A 421 -6.08 7.94 -9.10
C ARG A 421 -4.92 8.42 -9.98
N GLU A 422 -4.46 7.61 -10.93
CA GLU A 422 -3.36 8.00 -11.83
C GLU A 422 -3.89 8.91 -12.94
N ASN A 423 -3.13 9.96 -13.22
CA ASN A 423 -3.37 10.86 -14.36
C ASN A 423 -2.12 10.84 -15.26
N ILE A 424 -1.93 9.71 -15.96
CA ILE A 424 -0.76 9.50 -16.82
C ILE A 424 -1.19 9.69 -18.27
N GLN A 425 -0.68 10.74 -18.92
CA GLN A 425 -0.92 10.96 -20.36
C GLN A 425 -0.08 9.97 -21.18
N GLY A 426 -0.69 9.41 -22.23
CA GLY A 426 0.01 8.57 -23.21
C GLY A 426 0.25 7.11 -22.78
N CYS A 427 -0.16 6.70 -21.59
CA CYS A 427 -0.10 5.32 -21.13
C CYS A 427 -1.51 4.76 -20.94
N LYS A 428 -1.78 3.57 -21.50
CA LYS A 428 -3.03 2.85 -21.24
C LYS A 428 -3.01 2.31 -19.82
N ILE A 429 -4.02 2.64 -19.03
CA ILE A 429 -4.17 2.11 -17.68
C ILE A 429 -5.20 0.97 -17.65
N HIS A 430 -4.94 -0.04 -16.84
CA HIS A 430 -5.80 -1.20 -16.62
C HIS A 430 -6.13 -1.33 -15.13
N PRO A 431 -7.06 -0.51 -14.60
CA PRO A 431 -7.41 -0.54 -13.20
C PRO A 431 -8.00 -1.90 -12.81
N ALA A 432 -7.53 -2.43 -11.69
CA ALA A 432 -8.13 -3.62 -11.09
C ALA A 432 -9.31 -3.21 -10.19
N ARG A 433 -10.43 -3.93 -10.35
CA ARG A 433 -11.66 -3.65 -9.61
C ARG A 433 -12.34 -4.92 -9.12
#